data_52a37844e6315d7ff9792228dd14da72
#
_entry.id   52a37844e6315d7ff9792228dd14da72
#
_cell.length_a   1.000
_cell.length_b   1.000
_cell.length_c   1.000
_cell.angle_alpha   90.00
_cell.angle_beta   90.00
_cell.angle_gamma   90.00
#
_symmetry.space_group_name_H-M   'P 1'
#
loop_
_entity.id
_entity.type
_entity.pdbx_description
1 polymer ?
#
loop_
_entity_poly.entity_id
_entity_poly.type
_entity_poly.pdbx_seq_one_letter_code
_entity_poly.pdbx_strand_id
1 'polypeptide(L)'
;MAAADGHSGALFHPGVSYETGRGIQQNLQLAAHFYRLAAARYHVAAQYSLAVMHANGKGAEHDLEKALDLILIAKQRFGAHPRMKQRLDAFQASIEDILSDSQIYRARWQVEQLFGTGL
;
A
#
# COMPACT_ATOMS: atom_id res chain seq x y z
N MET A 1 -15.30 10.45 -0.47
CA MET A 1 -15.81 11.44 0.43
C MET A 1 -14.72 12.21 1.07
N ALA A 2 -14.87 13.49 1.12
CA ALA A 2 -13.84 14.37 1.67
C ALA A 2 -13.54 14.03 3.13
N ALA A 3 -14.57 13.71 3.90
CA ALA A 3 -14.38 13.38 5.31
C ALA A 3 -13.55 12.11 5.49
N ALA A 4 -13.77 11.12 4.63
CA ALA A 4 -12.97 9.90 4.67
C ALA A 4 -11.52 10.19 4.32
N ASP A 5 -11.32 11.04 3.32
CA ASP A 5 -9.97 11.42 2.94
C ASP A 5 -9.28 12.19 4.05
N GLY A 6 -10.01 13.08 4.73
CA GLY A 6 -9.47 13.80 5.86
C GLY A 6 -9.05 12.87 6.98
N HIS A 7 -9.88 11.85 7.27
CA HIS A 7 -9.54 10.89 8.30
C HIS A 7 -8.36 10.02 7.90
N SER A 8 -8.29 9.61 6.65
CA SER A 8 -7.18 8.79 6.20
C SER A 8 -5.87 9.57 6.22
N GLY A 9 -5.91 10.86 5.88
CA GLY A 9 -4.74 11.73 5.99
C GLY A 9 -4.29 11.89 7.42
N ALA A 10 -5.23 12.02 8.36
CA ALA A 10 -4.91 12.13 9.78
C ALA A 10 -4.22 10.87 10.30
N LEU A 11 -4.46 9.72 9.68
CA LEU A 11 -3.79 8.48 10.02
C LEU A 11 -2.46 8.35 9.30
N PHE A 12 -2.37 8.88 8.09
CA PHE A 12 -1.15 8.78 7.27
C PHE A 12 -0.02 9.61 7.84
N HIS A 13 -0.30 10.83 8.28
CA HIS A 13 0.76 11.73 8.78
C HIS A 13 1.53 11.17 9.97
N PRO A 14 0.88 10.59 11.00
CA PRO A 14 1.63 9.93 12.07
C PRO A 14 2.52 8.81 11.54
N GLY A 15 2.03 8.07 10.53
CA GLY A 15 2.83 7.01 9.93
C GLY A 15 4.13 7.55 9.36
N VAL A 16 4.05 8.66 8.63
CA VAL A 16 5.24 9.30 8.05
C VAL A 16 6.18 9.76 9.16
N SER A 17 5.64 10.35 10.23
CA SER A 17 6.45 10.83 11.35
C SER A 17 7.23 9.70 12.01
N TYR A 18 6.58 8.58 12.27
CA TYR A 18 7.25 7.43 12.87
C TYR A 18 8.25 6.79 11.92
N GLU A 19 7.95 6.80 10.63
CA GLU A 19 8.87 6.22 9.65
C GLU A 19 10.14 7.05 9.52
N THR A 20 10.00 8.37 9.48
CA THR A 20 11.13 9.28 9.26
C THR A 20 11.82 9.68 10.54
N GLY A 21 11.16 9.60 11.68
CA GLY A 21 11.71 10.06 12.95
C GLY A 21 11.74 11.56 13.10
N ARG A 22 10.92 12.28 12.35
CA ARG A 22 10.89 13.75 12.43
C ARG A 22 10.05 14.21 13.61
N GLY A 23 10.71 14.82 14.59
CA GLY A 23 10.03 15.35 15.77
C GLY A 23 9.56 14.29 16.75
N ILE A 24 9.87 13.03 16.48
CA ILE A 24 9.43 11.92 17.30
C ILE A 24 10.45 10.79 17.07
N GLN A 25 10.59 9.91 18.05
CA GLN A 25 11.49 8.77 17.87
C GLN A 25 10.97 7.85 16.79
N GLN A 26 11.85 7.47 15.88
CA GLN A 26 11.50 6.58 14.77
C GLN A 26 11.01 5.24 15.31
N ASN A 27 9.93 4.75 14.72
CA ASN A 27 9.38 3.44 15.08
C ASN A 27 8.66 2.88 13.86
N LEU A 28 9.32 1.94 13.19
CA LEU A 28 8.78 1.41 11.94
C LEU A 28 7.53 0.57 12.15
N GLN A 29 7.41 -0.12 13.28
CA GLN A 29 6.20 -0.90 13.57
C GLN A 29 5.00 0.00 13.75
N LEU A 30 5.17 1.13 14.45
CA LEU A 30 4.08 2.09 14.59
C LEU A 30 3.76 2.76 13.25
N ALA A 31 4.78 3.05 12.45
CA ALA A 31 4.56 3.59 11.12
C ALA A 31 3.67 2.64 10.31
N ALA A 32 4.00 1.35 10.31
CA ALA A 32 3.21 0.36 9.59
C ALA A 32 1.79 0.27 10.12
N HIS A 33 1.62 0.40 11.42
CA HIS A 33 0.30 0.38 12.05
C HIS A 33 -0.58 1.52 11.51
N PHE A 34 -0.05 2.74 11.50
CA PHE A 34 -0.80 3.89 11.01
C PHE A 34 -1.05 3.79 9.50
N TYR A 35 -0.07 3.32 8.74
CA TYR A 35 -0.27 3.10 7.31
C TYR A 35 -1.36 2.06 7.05
N ARG A 36 -1.41 1.02 7.88
CA ARG A 36 -2.42 -0.02 7.75
C ARG A 36 -3.81 0.54 7.96
N LEU A 37 -3.97 1.40 8.96
CA LEU A 37 -5.25 2.05 9.23
C LEU A 37 -5.66 2.97 8.08
N ALA A 38 -4.72 3.75 7.55
CA ALA A 38 -5.00 4.65 6.43
C ALA A 38 -5.28 3.85 5.15
N ALA A 39 -4.54 2.78 4.93
CA ALA A 39 -4.72 1.93 3.76
C ALA A 39 -6.09 1.27 3.76
N ALA A 40 -6.61 0.90 4.93
CA ALA A 40 -7.94 0.34 5.06
C ALA A 40 -9.02 1.33 4.64
N ARG A 41 -8.71 2.61 4.63
CA ARG A 41 -9.60 3.66 4.15
C ARG A 41 -9.28 4.07 2.71
N TYR A 42 -8.51 3.25 2.03
CA TYR A 42 -8.14 3.44 0.63
C TYR A 42 -7.31 4.70 0.37
N HIS A 43 -6.50 5.10 1.34
CA HIS A 43 -5.52 6.17 1.15
C HIS A 43 -4.38 5.62 0.31
N VAL A 44 -4.25 6.07 -0.93
CA VAL A 44 -3.34 5.47 -1.91
C VAL A 44 -1.88 5.57 -1.47
N ALA A 45 -1.45 6.72 -0.96
CA ALA A 45 -0.07 6.87 -0.50
C ALA A 45 0.26 5.92 0.64
N ALA A 46 -0.71 5.68 1.54
CA ALA A 46 -0.51 4.73 2.64
C ALA A 46 -0.43 3.31 2.13
N GLN A 47 -1.25 2.96 1.14
CA GLN A 47 -1.19 1.63 0.53
C GLN A 47 0.18 1.39 -0.11
N TYR A 48 0.69 2.39 -0.80
CA TYR A 48 2.02 2.31 -1.40
C TYR A 48 3.10 2.18 -0.32
N SER A 49 3.05 3.03 0.72
CA SER A 49 4.04 3.00 1.78
C SER A 49 4.05 1.65 2.50
N LEU A 50 2.86 1.12 2.79
CA LEU A 50 2.76 -0.18 3.45
C LEU A 50 3.28 -1.30 2.54
N ALA A 51 3.00 -1.21 1.23
CA ALA A 51 3.50 -2.19 0.28
C ALA A 51 5.03 -2.21 0.26
N VAL A 52 5.65 -1.02 0.28
CA VAL A 52 7.11 -0.93 0.34
C VAL A 52 7.65 -1.57 1.62
N MET A 53 6.98 -1.34 2.75
CA MET A 53 7.42 -1.93 4.01
C MET A 53 7.33 -3.46 3.98
N HIS A 54 6.26 -4.01 3.41
CA HIS A 54 6.16 -5.47 3.25
C HIS A 54 7.23 -6.00 2.29
N ALA A 55 7.51 -5.27 1.21
CA ALA A 55 8.51 -5.70 0.25
C ALA A 55 9.91 -5.73 0.84
N ASN A 56 10.19 -4.81 1.77
CA ASN A 56 11.51 -4.70 2.40
C ASN A 56 11.60 -5.43 3.73
N GLY A 57 10.48 -5.83 4.30
CA GLY A 57 10.45 -6.46 5.62
C GLY A 57 10.85 -5.51 6.73
N LYS A 58 10.57 -4.21 6.58
CA LYS A 58 10.89 -3.21 7.59
C LYS A 58 9.62 -2.66 8.20
N GLY A 59 9.43 -2.93 9.47
CA GLY A 59 8.23 -2.50 10.20
C GLY A 59 7.02 -3.35 9.93
N ALA A 60 7.05 -4.16 8.89
CA ALA A 60 6.00 -5.09 8.53
C ALA A 60 6.66 -6.38 8.05
N GLU A 61 5.91 -7.46 8.08
CA GLU A 61 6.40 -8.76 7.64
C GLU A 61 6.80 -8.73 6.17
N HIS A 62 7.96 -9.31 5.84
CA HIS A 62 8.39 -9.42 4.47
C HIS A 62 7.42 -10.32 3.71
N ASP A 63 6.69 -9.76 2.79
CA ASP A 63 5.67 -10.50 2.06
C ASP A 63 5.38 -9.80 0.73
N LEU A 64 6.00 -10.32 -0.33
CA LEU A 64 5.86 -9.72 -1.65
C LEU A 64 4.45 -9.89 -2.21
N GLU A 65 3.74 -10.94 -1.86
CA GLU A 65 2.37 -11.11 -2.30
C GLU A 65 1.46 -10.06 -1.69
N LYS A 66 1.62 -9.78 -0.39
CA LYS A 66 0.87 -8.70 0.26
C LYS A 66 1.20 -7.35 -0.36
N ALA A 67 2.49 -7.14 -0.66
CA ALA A 67 2.90 -5.90 -1.31
C ALA A 67 2.18 -5.76 -2.65
N LEU A 68 2.12 -6.82 -3.43
CA LEU A 68 1.43 -6.79 -4.71
C LEU A 68 -0.07 -6.56 -4.53
N ASP A 69 -0.69 -7.21 -3.55
CA ASP A 69 -2.12 -7.00 -3.27
C ASP A 69 -2.41 -5.53 -3.00
N LEU A 70 -1.59 -4.90 -2.17
CA LEU A 70 -1.77 -3.49 -1.84
C LEU A 70 -1.66 -2.59 -3.06
N ILE A 71 -0.69 -2.88 -3.93
CA ILE A 71 -0.49 -2.10 -5.15
C ILE A 71 -1.68 -2.27 -6.09
N LEU A 72 -2.17 -3.49 -6.26
CA LEU A 72 -3.32 -3.75 -7.11
C LEU A 72 -4.58 -3.08 -6.58
N ILE A 73 -4.77 -3.09 -5.26
CA ILE A 73 -5.89 -2.40 -4.63
C ILE A 73 -5.78 -0.89 -4.86
N ALA A 74 -4.58 -0.34 -4.69
CA ALA A 74 -4.37 1.09 -4.89
C ALA A 74 -4.71 1.50 -6.31
N LYS A 75 -4.41 0.66 -7.29
CA LYS A 75 -4.68 0.96 -8.70
C LYS A 75 -6.15 0.87 -9.05
N GLN A 76 -6.95 0.16 -8.26
CA GLN A 76 -8.39 0.08 -8.50
C GLN A 76 -9.08 1.40 -8.19
N ARG A 77 -8.57 2.10 -7.19
CA ARG A 77 -9.14 3.38 -6.76
C ARG A 77 -8.33 4.48 -7.38
N PHE A 78 -8.53 4.75 -8.69
CA PHE A 78 -7.73 5.67 -9.33
C PHE A 78 -8.27 7.03 -9.25
N GLY A 79 -7.96 7.89 -10.07
CA GLY A 79 -7.93 9.30 -9.95
C GLY A 79 -6.63 9.65 -9.38
N ALA A 80 -5.75 8.72 -9.33
CA ALA A 80 -4.46 8.95 -8.76
C ALA A 80 -3.68 9.93 -9.59
N HIS A 81 -2.93 10.76 -8.89
CA HIS A 81 -2.00 11.67 -9.49
C HIS A 81 -1.06 10.89 -10.43
N PRO A 82 -0.71 11.43 -11.61
CA PRO A 82 0.15 10.71 -12.56
C PRO A 82 1.46 10.20 -11.96
N ARG A 83 2.07 10.97 -11.06
CA ARG A 83 3.29 10.53 -10.40
C ARG A 83 3.07 9.29 -9.55
N MET A 84 1.95 9.23 -8.86
CA MET A 84 1.62 8.07 -8.04
C MET A 84 1.37 6.86 -8.93
N LYS A 85 0.68 7.05 -10.04
CA LYS A 85 0.46 5.96 -10.98
C LYS A 85 1.79 5.39 -11.48
N GLN A 86 2.74 6.26 -11.82
CA GLN A 86 4.06 5.82 -12.27
C GLN A 86 4.78 5.02 -11.18
N ARG A 87 4.69 5.48 -9.92
CA ARG A 87 5.30 4.77 -8.80
C ARG A 87 4.66 3.41 -8.60
N LEU A 88 3.34 3.34 -8.69
CA LEU A 88 2.63 2.08 -8.52
C LEU A 88 3.00 1.11 -9.63
N ASP A 89 3.04 1.58 -10.87
CA ASP A 89 3.38 0.73 -12.00
C ASP A 89 4.81 0.21 -11.91
N ALA A 90 5.75 1.08 -11.57
CA ALA A 90 7.15 0.70 -11.45
C ALA A 90 7.36 -0.31 -10.32
N PHE A 91 6.71 -0.07 -9.19
CA PHE A 91 6.83 -0.97 -8.05
C PHE A 91 6.19 -2.32 -8.36
N GLN A 92 5.03 -2.31 -9.01
CA GLN A 92 4.37 -3.54 -9.43
C GLN A 92 5.30 -4.36 -10.33
N ALA A 93 5.91 -3.73 -11.32
CA ALA A 93 6.80 -4.43 -12.24
C ALA A 93 7.97 -5.07 -11.50
N SER A 94 8.57 -4.35 -10.55
CA SER A 94 9.70 -4.88 -9.81
C SER A 94 9.32 -6.06 -8.92
N ILE A 95 8.13 -6.05 -8.36
CA ILE A 95 7.65 -7.16 -7.54
C ILE A 95 7.32 -8.37 -8.43
N GLU A 96 6.65 -8.13 -9.55
CA GLU A 96 6.25 -9.21 -10.45
C GLU A 96 7.45 -9.90 -11.08
N ASP A 97 8.57 -9.20 -11.24
CA ASP A 97 9.81 -9.83 -11.68
C ASP A 97 10.31 -10.90 -10.73
N ILE A 98 10.00 -10.77 -9.45
CA ILE A 98 10.48 -11.68 -8.42
C ILE A 98 9.49 -12.83 -8.19
N LEU A 99 8.19 -12.53 -8.25
CA LEU A 99 7.16 -13.51 -7.97
C LEU A 99 6.97 -14.49 -9.13
N SER A 100 6.50 -15.69 -8.79
CA SER A 100 6.13 -16.66 -9.82
C SER A 100 4.80 -16.27 -10.46
N ASP A 101 4.53 -16.83 -11.65
CA ASP A 101 3.27 -16.57 -12.34
C ASP A 101 2.07 -16.95 -11.49
N SER A 102 2.15 -18.06 -10.76
CA SER A 102 1.03 -18.49 -9.92
C SER A 102 0.80 -17.53 -8.76
N GLN A 103 1.86 -16.97 -8.20
CA GLN A 103 1.72 -15.97 -7.14
C GLN A 103 1.07 -14.71 -7.66
N ILE A 104 1.48 -14.26 -8.84
CA ILE A 104 0.89 -13.07 -9.48
C ILE A 104 -0.58 -13.32 -9.78
N TYR A 105 -0.90 -14.48 -10.34
CA TYR A 105 -2.27 -14.84 -10.64
C TYR A 105 -3.13 -14.84 -9.39
N ARG A 106 -2.62 -15.44 -8.32
CA ARG A 106 -3.34 -15.50 -7.05
C ARG A 106 -3.63 -14.10 -6.51
N ALA A 107 -2.65 -13.21 -6.55
CA ALA A 107 -2.84 -11.85 -6.08
C ALA A 107 -3.90 -11.13 -6.89
N ARG A 108 -3.83 -11.24 -8.20
CA ARG A 108 -4.82 -10.60 -9.07
C ARG A 108 -6.22 -11.15 -8.83
N TRP A 109 -6.32 -12.45 -8.68
CA TRP A 109 -7.61 -13.08 -8.42
C TRP A 109 -8.21 -12.60 -7.10
N GLN A 110 -7.40 -12.54 -6.04
CA GLN A 110 -7.86 -12.10 -4.73
C GLN A 110 -8.39 -10.67 -4.78
N VAL A 111 -7.68 -9.79 -5.46
CA VAL A 111 -8.09 -8.39 -5.56
C VAL A 111 -9.36 -8.27 -6.39
N GLU A 112 -9.47 -9.03 -7.46
CA GLU A 112 -10.70 -9.03 -8.25
C GLU A 112 -11.91 -9.45 -7.43
N GLN A 113 -11.74 -10.44 -6.55
CA GLN A 113 -12.83 -10.85 -5.68
C GLN A 113 -13.26 -9.72 -4.74
N LEU A 114 -12.31 -8.94 -4.25
CA LEU A 114 -12.63 -7.83 -3.36
C LEU A 114 -13.47 -6.75 -4.06
N PHE A 115 -13.24 -6.53 -5.33
CA PHE A 115 -13.93 -5.46 -6.06
C PHE A 115 -15.05 -5.96 -6.96
N GLY A 116 -15.33 -7.25 -6.91
CA GLY A 116 -16.47 -7.80 -7.65
C GLY A 116 -16.33 -7.66 -9.14
N THR A 117 -15.15 -7.82 -9.66
CA THR A 117 -14.93 -7.59 -11.07
C THR A 117 -15.44 -8.70 -11.95
N GLY A 118 -16.02 -9.70 -11.39
CA GLY A 118 -16.75 -10.63 -12.21
C GLY A 118 -17.75 -9.91 -13.12
N LEU A 119 -17.69 -8.70 -13.04
CA LEU A 119 -18.46 -7.81 -13.85
C LEU A 119 -18.32 -8.06 -15.30
#